data_250c483f3c349ac113180fbc06ca9959
#
_entry.id   250c483f3c349ac113180fbc06ca9959
#
_cell.length_a   1.000
_cell.length_b   1.000
_cell.length_c   1.000
_cell.angle_alpha   90.00
_cell.angle_beta   90.00
_cell.angle_gamma   90.00
#
_symmetry.space_group_name_H-M   'P 1'
#
loop_
_entity.id
_entity.type
_entity.pdbx_description
1 polymer ?
#
loop_
_entity_poly.entity_id
_entity_poly.type
_entity_poly.pdbx_seq_one_letter_code
_entity_poly.pdbx_strand_id
1 'polypeptide(L)'
;MMLPTLRYRRQIHKYLSAFFESHQPADFNRAVSSMCRFYNLKRPKVEWFEYLDWGRAAGNTYSDGKIHLVHPENWKKGRKYNSERQWINAVYHEMGHYVFWADAERKADTFAFRMAKGVNGNQRNGINGMKSRG
;
A
#
# COMPACT_ATOMS: atom_id res chain seq x y z
N MET A 1 -0.03 -18.51 1.01
CA MET A 1 -0.65 -17.17 1.03
C MET A 1 -1.49 -16.98 -0.24
N MET A 2 -2.80 -16.80 -0.05
CA MET A 2 -3.71 -16.56 -1.18
C MET A 2 -3.73 -15.07 -1.51
N LEU A 3 -3.60 -14.75 -2.79
CA LEU A 3 -3.60 -13.37 -3.27
C LEU A 3 -4.59 -13.19 -4.41
N PRO A 4 -5.11 -11.97 -4.61
CA PRO A 4 -5.95 -11.69 -5.77
C PRO A 4 -5.18 -11.90 -7.07
N THR A 5 -5.91 -12.08 -8.16
CA THR A 5 -5.30 -12.18 -9.49
C THR A 5 -4.55 -10.90 -9.82
N LEU A 6 -3.65 -10.96 -10.79
CA LEU A 6 -2.91 -9.78 -11.25
C LEU A 6 -3.85 -8.66 -11.69
N ARG A 7 -4.92 -9.01 -12.40
CA ARG A 7 -5.91 -8.03 -12.86
C ARG A 7 -6.56 -7.31 -11.68
N TYR A 8 -6.94 -8.05 -10.65
CA TYR A 8 -7.54 -7.49 -9.45
C TYR A 8 -6.54 -6.60 -8.71
N ARG A 9 -5.30 -7.05 -8.57
CA ARG A 9 -4.24 -6.28 -7.92
C ARG A 9 -3.93 -4.98 -8.66
N ARG A 10 -3.95 -5.01 -9.99
CA ARG A 10 -3.76 -3.78 -10.80
C ARG A 10 -4.86 -2.77 -10.52
N GLN A 11 -6.09 -3.24 -10.35
CA GLN A 11 -7.20 -2.34 -10.04
C GLN A 11 -7.01 -1.68 -8.67
N ILE A 12 -6.60 -2.45 -7.67
CA ILE A 12 -6.30 -1.91 -6.33
C ILE A 12 -5.18 -0.88 -6.42
N HIS A 13 -4.12 -1.22 -7.13
CA HIS A 13 -2.96 -0.34 -7.28
C HIS A 13 -3.37 0.98 -7.97
N LYS A 14 -4.23 0.90 -8.96
CA LYS A 14 -4.73 2.06 -9.67
C LYS A 14 -5.46 3.02 -8.73
N TYR A 15 -6.28 2.49 -7.84
CA TYR A 15 -6.98 3.30 -6.85
C TYR A 15 -6.01 3.96 -5.87
N LEU A 16 -4.99 3.23 -5.41
CA LEU A 16 -4.00 3.79 -4.50
C LEU A 16 -3.19 4.89 -5.18
N SER A 17 -2.80 4.66 -6.43
CA SER A 17 -2.07 5.65 -7.22
C SER A 17 -2.91 6.91 -7.44
N ALA A 18 -4.18 6.74 -7.77
CA ALA A 18 -5.10 7.86 -7.95
C ALA A 18 -5.24 8.67 -6.65
N PHE A 19 -5.36 8.00 -5.52
CA PHE A 19 -5.45 8.68 -4.23
C PHE A 19 -4.17 9.45 -3.92
N PHE A 20 -3.03 8.86 -4.20
CA PHE A 20 -1.74 9.51 -3.96
C PHE A 20 -1.64 10.83 -4.71
N GLU A 21 -2.18 10.89 -5.92
CA GLU A 21 -2.15 12.09 -6.77
C GLU A 21 -3.22 13.10 -6.38
N SER A 22 -4.47 12.64 -6.27
CA SER A 22 -5.63 13.53 -6.17
C SER A 22 -6.11 13.78 -4.74
N HIS A 23 -5.74 12.90 -3.81
CA HIS A 23 -6.17 12.92 -2.41
C HIS A 23 -7.69 12.72 -2.24
N GLN A 24 -8.36 12.14 -3.23
CA GLN A 24 -9.80 11.89 -3.13
C GLN A 24 -10.05 10.66 -2.25
N PRO A 25 -10.74 10.83 -1.09
CA PRO A 25 -10.95 9.71 -0.16
C PRO A 25 -11.63 8.50 -0.80
N ALA A 26 -12.49 8.72 -1.79
CA ALA A 26 -13.18 7.63 -2.47
C ALA A 26 -12.22 6.63 -3.09
N ASP A 27 -11.11 7.09 -3.66
CA ASP A 27 -10.14 6.20 -4.30
C ASP A 27 -9.45 5.32 -3.27
N PHE A 28 -9.03 5.88 -2.14
CA PHE A 28 -8.44 5.11 -1.07
C PHE A 28 -9.43 4.07 -0.53
N ASN A 29 -10.68 4.50 -0.31
CA ASN A 29 -11.70 3.62 0.21
C ASN A 29 -11.99 2.46 -0.74
N ARG A 30 -11.98 2.71 -2.05
CA ARG A 30 -12.16 1.64 -3.04
C ARG A 30 -11.03 0.63 -2.99
N ALA A 31 -9.79 1.10 -2.84
CA ALA A 31 -8.64 0.20 -2.74
C ALA A 31 -8.75 -0.69 -1.51
N VAL A 32 -8.99 -0.10 -0.35
CA VAL A 32 -9.09 -0.85 0.91
C VAL A 32 -10.28 -1.79 0.89
N SER A 33 -11.43 -1.32 0.40
CA SER A 33 -12.63 -2.17 0.31
C SER A 33 -12.41 -3.37 -0.61
N SER A 34 -11.69 -3.17 -1.72
CA SER A 34 -11.39 -4.26 -2.64
C SER A 34 -10.52 -5.32 -1.99
N MET A 35 -9.47 -4.90 -1.26
CA MET A 35 -8.62 -5.83 -0.54
C MET A 35 -9.40 -6.60 0.53
N CYS A 36 -10.17 -5.88 1.33
CA CYS A 36 -10.93 -6.50 2.41
C CYS A 36 -12.02 -7.43 1.89
N ARG A 37 -12.66 -7.08 0.78
CA ARG A 37 -13.68 -7.94 0.17
C ARG A 37 -13.07 -9.26 -0.27
N PHE A 38 -11.89 -9.20 -0.87
CA PHE A 38 -11.20 -10.43 -1.30
C PHE A 38 -10.96 -11.38 -0.13
N TYR A 39 -10.58 -10.83 1.03
CA TYR A 39 -10.29 -11.64 2.22
C TYR A 39 -11.47 -11.81 3.16
N ASN A 40 -12.65 -11.33 2.76
CA ASN A 40 -13.88 -11.40 3.55
C ASN A 40 -13.70 -10.78 4.93
N LEU A 41 -13.12 -9.58 4.97
CA LEU A 41 -12.88 -8.84 6.19
C LEU A 41 -13.57 -7.49 6.17
N LYS A 42 -13.87 -6.96 7.35
CA LYS A 42 -14.32 -5.59 7.49
C LYS A 42 -13.15 -4.67 7.21
N ARG A 43 -13.45 -3.46 6.75
CA ARG A 43 -12.40 -2.47 6.56
C ARG A 43 -11.82 -2.05 7.91
N PRO A 44 -10.49 -1.89 8.01
CA PRO A 44 -9.88 -1.37 9.23
C PRO A 44 -10.21 0.11 9.38
N LYS A 45 -10.13 0.59 10.60
CA LYS A 45 -10.21 2.03 10.86
C LYS A 45 -8.85 2.64 10.53
N VAL A 46 -8.84 3.57 9.58
CA VAL A 46 -7.62 4.26 9.18
C VAL A 46 -7.61 5.66 9.75
N GLU A 47 -6.51 6.03 10.37
CA GLU A 47 -6.28 7.39 10.87
C GLU A 47 -5.10 8.00 10.13
N TRP A 48 -5.26 9.26 9.73
CA TRP A 48 -4.27 9.97 8.92
C TRP A 48 -3.40 10.86 9.78
N PHE A 49 -2.09 10.86 9.48
CA PHE A 49 -1.09 11.61 10.23
C PHE A 49 -0.22 12.43 9.29
N GLU A 50 0.32 13.51 9.82
CA GLU A 50 1.29 14.31 9.06
C GLU A 50 2.63 13.59 8.97
N TYR A 51 3.02 12.86 10.01
CA TYR A 51 4.22 12.04 10.03
C TYR A 51 4.10 10.96 11.10
N LEU A 52 4.90 9.92 10.95
CA LEU A 52 4.99 8.83 11.93
C LEU A 52 6.47 8.53 12.12
N ASP A 53 6.83 8.11 13.35
CA ASP A 53 8.20 7.72 13.69
C ASP A 53 9.23 8.75 13.18
N TRP A 54 9.02 10.01 13.53
CA TRP A 54 9.95 11.10 13.17
C TRP A 54 10.17 11.20 11.65
N GLY A 55 9.16 10.84 10.88
CA GLY A 55 9.22 10.89 9.42
C GLY A 55 9.83 9.66 8.77
N ARG A 56 10.14 8.62 9.52
CA ARG A 56 10.78 7.41 8.98
C ARG A 56 9.78 6.38 8.46
N ALA A 57 8.58 6.37 9.01
CA ALA A 57 7.57 5.39 8.66
C ALA A 57 6.39 6.04 7.94
N ALA A 58 5.79 5.31 7.01
CA ALA A 58 4.57 5.75 6.34
C ALA A 58 3.32 5.19 7.00
N GLY A 59 3.45 4.14 7.83
CA GLY A 59 2.30 3.56 8.50
C GLY A 59 2.63 2.64 9.65
N ASN A 60 1.62 2.32 10.43
CA ASN A 60 1.67 1.36 11.54
C ASN A 60 0.31 0.69 11.69
N THR A 61 0.32 -0.59 12.05
CA THR A 61 -0.91 -1.35 12.30
C THR A 61 -0.92 -1.81 13.76
N TYR A 62 -2.05 -1.64 14.40
CA TYR A 62 -2.22 -1.97 15.81
C TYR A 62 -3.06 -3.24 16.00
N SER A 63 -2.88 -3.90 17.14
CA SER A 63 -3.55 -5.17 17.45
C SER A 63 -5.07 -5.09 17.46
N ASP A 64 -5.63 -3.88 17.65
CA ASP A 64 -7.08 -3.68 17.61
C ASP A 64 -7.62 -3.51 16.18
N GLY A 65 -6.76 -3.64 15.16
CA GLY A 65 -7.17 -3.51 13.77
C GLY A 65 -7.10 -2.09 13.22
N LYS A 66 -6.62 -1.16 14.01
CA LYS A 66 -6.48 0.23 13.58
C LYS A 66 -5.19 0.39 12.79
N ILE A 67 -5.25 1.16 11.71
CA ILE A 67 -4.08 1.45 10.89
C ILE A 67 -3.84 2.96 10.90
N HIS A 68 -2.61 3.36 11.19
CA HIS A 68 -2.17 4.75 11.07
C HIS A 68 -1.36 4.88 9.78
N LEU A 69 -1.67 5.87 8.98
CA LEU A 69 -0.95 6.14 7.74
C LEU A 69 -0.61 7.62 7.63
N VAL A 70 0.54 7.91 7.03
CA VAL A 70 0.88 9.28 6.68
C VAL A 70 0.09 9.64 5.42
N HIS A 71 -0.57 10.80 5.45
CA HIS A 71 -1.34 11.24 4.29
C HIS A 71 -0.40 11.56 3.12
N PRO A 72 -0.77 11.21 1.88
CA PRO A 72 0.09 11.48 0.72
C PRO A 72 0.55 12.92 0.60
N GLU A 73 -0.31 13.88 0.91
CA GLU A 73 0.06 15.29 0.89
C GLU A 73 1.30 15.57 1.75
N ASN A 74 1.32 15.01 2.95
CA ASN A 74 2.44 15.20 3.86
C ASN A 74 3.63 14.33 3.51
N TRP A 75 3.38 13.13 3.01
CA TRP A 75 4.45 12.23 2.57
C TRP A 75 5.27 12.86 1.43
N LYS A 76 4.58 13.47 0.46
CA LYS A 76 5.24 14.14 -0.67
C LYS A 76 6.10 15.31 -0.25
N LYS A 77 5.73 16.00 0.82
CA LYS A 77 6.48 17.15 1.36
C LYS A 77 7.65 16.73 2.24
N GLY A 78 7.78 15.46 2.53
CA GLY A 78 8.77 14.97 3.47
C GLY A 78 10.16 14.87 2.88
N ARG A 79 10.79 13.74 3.12
CA ARG A 79 12.17 13.55 2.70
C ARG A 79 12.28 13.47 1.17
N LYS A 80 13.47 13.81 0.69
CA LYS A 80 13.81 13.81 -0.73
C LYS A 80 13.39 12.54 -1.48
N TYR A 81 13.44 11.40 -0.82
CA TYR A 81 13.17 10.12 -1.47
C TYR A 81 11.78 9.54 -1.17
N ASN A 82 10.89 10.32 -0.57
CA ASN A 82 9.54 9.87 -0.30
C ASN A 82 8.75 9.81 -1.61
N SER A 83 8.51 8.61 -2.09
CA SER A 83 7.89 8.38 -3.39
C SER A 83 6.53 7.72 -3.24
N GLU A 84 5.75 7.77 -4.34
CA GLU A 84 4.48 7.07 -4.44
C GLU A 84 4.68 5.57 -4.22
N ARG A 85 5.71 4.99 -4.84
CA ARG A 85 6.00 3.56 -4.72
C ARG A 85 6.23 3.15 -3.26
N GLN A 86 7.01 3.93 -2.52
CA GLN A 86 7.26 3.66 -1.12
C GLN A 86 5.98 3.75 -0.30
N TRP A 87 5.16 4.75 -0.56
CA TRP A 87 3.90 4.94 0.15
C TRP A 87 2.93 3.78 -0.12
N ILE A 88 2.77 3.41 -1.38
CA ILE A 88 1.88 2.30 -1.75
C ILE A 88 2.37 0.99 -1.12
N ASN A 89 3.68 0.76 -1.16
CA ASN A 89 4.25 -0.43 -0.52
C ASN A 89 3.94 -0.46 0.98
N ALA A 90 4.02 0.69 1.63
CA ALA A 90 3.70 0.80 3.05
C ALA A 90 2.23 0.48 3.31
N VAL A 91 1.32 0.94 2.47
CA VAL A 91 -0.11 0.61 2.60
C VAL A 91 -0.30 -0.92 2.53
N TYR A 92 0.33 -1.56 1.54
CA TYR A 92 0.24 -3.01 1.43
C TYR A 92 0.84 -3.72 2.64
N HIS A 93 1.97 -3.23 3.14
CA HIS A 93 2.63 -3.81 4.31
C HIS A 93 1.68 -3.77 5.52
N GLU A 94 1.08 -2.61 5.79
CA GLU A 94 0.15 -2.47 6.91
C GLU A 94 -1.12 -3.31 6.71
N MET A 95 -1.63 -3.37 5.48
CA MET A 95 -2.76 -4.25 5.19
C MET A 95 -2.39 -5.71 5.38
N GLY A 96 -1.13 -6.07 5.12
CA GLY A 96 -0.65 -7.43 5.37
C GLY A 96 -0.74 -7.79 6.85
N HIS A 97 -0.34 -6.89 7.74
CA HIS A 97 -0.50 -7.09 9.18
C HIS A 97 -1.98 -7.26 9.54
N TYR A 98 -2.83 -6.44 8.97
CA TYR A 98 -4.27 -6.50 9.24
C TYR A 98 -4.89 -7.80 8.73
N VAL A 99 -4.63 -8.16 7.49
CA VAL A 99 -5.24 -9.33 6.85
C VAL A 99 -4.85 -10.62 7.54
N PHE A 100 -3.59 -10.74 7.94
CA PHE A 100 -3.09 -11.98 8.52
C PHE A 100 -2.95 -11.95 10.03
N TRP A 101 -3.30 -10.83 10.65
CA TRP A 101 -3.15 -10.65 12.10
C TRP A 101 -1.76 -11.05 12.58
N ALA A 102 -0.77 -10.74 11.74
CA ALA A 102 0.59 -11.20 11.98
C ALA A 102 1.46 -10.06 12.48
N ASP A 103 2.07 -10.28 13.64
CA ASP A 103 3.09 -9.37 14.14
C ASP A 103 4.38 -9.52 13.35
N ALA A 104 4.48 -10.61 12.58
CA ALA A 104 5.71 -10.91 11.86
C ALA A 104 5.89 -9.98 10.66
N GLU A 105 6.92 -9.14 10.74
CA GLU A 105 7.28 -8.23 9.68
C GLU A 105 7.52 -8.94 8.35
N ARG A 106 8.12 -10.14 8.41
CA ARG A 106 8.39 -10.94 7.21
C ARG A 106 7.12 -11.24 6.42
N LYS A 107 6.03 -11.58 7.11
CA LYS A 107 4.79 -11.92 6.43
C LYS A 107 4.15 -10.69 5.79
N ALA A 108 4.20 -9.55 6.49
CA ALA A 108 3.71 -8.28 5.94
C ALA A 108 4.54 -7.84 4.75
N ASP A 109 5.87 -7.99 4.82
CA ASP A 109 6.76 -7.66 3.71
C ASP A 109 6.48 -8.56 2.50
N THR A 110 6.27 -9.86 2.73
CA THR A 110 5.96 -10.80 1.66
C THR A 110 4.64 -10.44 1.00
N PHE A 111 3.63 -10.09 1.79
CA PHE A 111 2.35 -9.68 1.25
C PHE A 111 2.51 -8.42 0.39
N ALA A 112 3.22 -7.41 0.89
CA ALA A 112 3.43 -6.17 0.15
C ALA A 112 4.16 -6.43 -1.17
N PHE A 113 5.22 -7.23 -1.12
CA PHE A 113 5.98 -7.59 -2.31
C PHE A 113 5.10 -8.27 -3.35
N ARG A 114 4.30 -9.24 -2.93
CA ARG A 114 3.46 -10.01 -3.85
C ARG A 114 2.29 -9.20 -4.39
N MET A 115 1.71 -8.30 -3.59
CA MET A 115 0.64 -7.43 -4.07
C MET A 115 1.13 -6.52 -5.19
N ALA A 116 2.35 -6.02 -5.07
CA ALA A 116 2.94 -5.11 -6.05
C ALA A 116 3.55 -5.83 -7.25
N LYS A 117 3.88 -7.11 -7.12
CA LYS A 117 4.60 -7.85 -8.15
C LYS A 117 3.82 -7.91 -9.46
N GLY A 118 4.44 -7.48 -10.53
CA GLY A 118 3.87 -7.55 -11.86
C GLY A 118 2.83 -6.49 -12.17
N VAL A 119 2.45 -5.67 -11.19
CA VAL A 119 1.42 -4.65 -11.40
C VAL A 119 1.84 -3.65 -12.46
N ASN A 120 3.13 -3.27 -12.46
CA ASN A 120 3.70 -2.34 -13.44
C ASN A 120 4.58 -3.06 -14.47
N GLY A 121 4.40 -4.37 -14.63
CA GLY A 121 5.26 -5.20 -15.45
C GLY A 121 5.30 -4.84 -16.93
N ASN A 122 4.30 -4.18 -17.44
CA ASN A 122 4.24 -3.77 -18.83
C ASN A 122 5.01 -2.51 -19.12
N GLN A 123 5.53 -1.97 -18.13
CA GLN A 123 6.34 -0.77 -18.28
C GLN A 123 7.78 -1.12 -18.55
N ARG A 124 8.09 -1.95 -18.82
CA ARG A 124 9.27 -2.22 -18.89
C ARG A 124 9.90 -2.55 -19.77
N ASN A 125 9.51 -3.00 -20.06
CA ASN A 125 10.14 -3.17 -20.50
C ASN A 125 10.73 -2.90 -20.85
N GLY A 126 10.36 -2.87 -20.85
CA GLY A 126 11.00 -2.29 -20.69
C GLY A 126 11.45 -2.17 -20.44
N ILE A 127 11.56 -2.09 -20.44
CA ILE A 127 12.22 -1.70 -19.97
C ILE A 127 12.70 -1.81 -19.47
N ASN A 128 12.63 -2.18 -19.49
CA ASN A 128 13.26 -2.06 -18.81
C ASN A 128 13.60 -1.96 -18.30
N GLY A 129 13.56 -2.37 -18.57
CA GLY A 129 14.07 -2.02 -17.80
C GLY A 129 14.36 -1.94 -17.36
N MET A 130 14.40 -1.84 -17.27
CA MET A 130 14.86 -1.45 -16.64
C MET A 130 15.08 -1.45 -16.09
N LYS A 131 15.02 -1.72 -16.02
CA LYS A 131 15.42 -1.50 -15.38
C LYS A 131 15.54 -1.44 -14.66
N SER A 132 15.35 -1.77 -14.80
CA SER A 132 15.60 -1.49 -14.01
C SER A 132 15.70 -1.48 -13.52
N ARG A 133 15.70 -1.81 -13.43
CA ARG A 133 15.81 -1.51 -12.76
C ARG A 133 15.64 -1.46 -12.26
N GLY A 134 15.22 -1.80 -12.92
CA GLY A 134 15.09 -1.53 -12.27
C GLY A 134 14.98 -1.51 -12.13
#